data_ab7e14756eed28298b9927dd3ae99902
#
_entry.id   ab7e14756eed28298b9927dd3ae99902
#
_cell.length_a   1.000
_cell.length_b   1.000
_cell.length_c   1.000
_cell.angle_alpha   90.00
_cell.angle_beta   90.00
_cell.angle_gamma   90.00
#
_symmetry.space_group_name_H-M   'P 1'
#
loop_
_entity.id
_entity.type
_entity.pdbx_description
1 polymer ?
#
loop_
_entity_poly.entity_id
_entity_poly.type
_entity_poly.pdbx_seq_one_letter_code
_entity_poly.pdbx_strand_id
1 'polypeptide(L)'
;MSTEQVAKKVVELVRKQAWYEALDTLYGDNIVSVEVFSMSGGSPETRGKQGVRGKIDWWVNAMEIHSFTAGNPFVAHDRFVVQYDADVTDKNSKERRKMSEVGIYTVKGGKIVREEFLPRAE
;
A
#
# COMPACT_ATOMS: atom_id res chain seq x y z
N MET A 1 -5.30 -13.67 -13.03
CA MET A 1 -6.21 -12.50 -12.94
C MET A 1 -5.69 -11.40 -13.84
N SER A 2 -6.61 -10.67 -14.45
CA SER A 2 -6.25 -9.48 -15.24
C SER A 2 -5.82 -8.33 -14.33
N THR A 3 -5.20 -7.30 -14.91
CA THR A 3 -4.84 -6.09 -14.16
C THR A 3 -6.08 -5.48 -13.49
N GLU A 4 -7.20 -5.41 -14.21
CA GLU A 4 -8.44 -4.87 -13.65
C GLU A 4 -8.97 -5.70 -12.47
N GLN A 5 -8.91 -7.01 -12.58
CA GLN A 5 -9.36 -7.90 -11.49
C GLN A 5 -8.47 -7.73 -10.26
N VAL A 6 -7.16 -7.65 -10.44
CA VAL A 6 -6.23 -7.40 -9.33
C VAL A 6 -6.52 -6.05 -8.68
N ALA A 7 -6.71 -5.00 -9.50
CA ALA A 7 -7.01 -3.65 -9.01
C ALA A 7 -8.27 -3.62 -8.14
N LYS A 8 -9.35 -4.23 -8.62
CA LYS A 8 -10.62 -4.29 -7.87
C LYS A 8 -10.45 -5.05 -6.57
N LYS A 9 -9.70 -6.14 -6.59
CA LYS A 9 -9.49 -6.97 -5.40
C LYS A 9 -8.63 -6.25 -4.35
N VAL A 10 -7.59 -5.53 -4.78
CA VAL A 10 -6.78 -4.70 -3.86
C VAL A 10 -7.68 -3.69 -3.15
N VAL A 11 -8.47 -2.93 -3.91
CA VAL A 11 -9.34 -1.90 -3.33
C VAL A 11 -10.33 -2.52 -2.34
N GLU A 12 -10.94 -3.64 -2.69
CA GLU A 12 -11.85 -4.37 -1.80
C GLU A 12 -11.17 -4.72 -0.48
N LEU A 13 -9.96 -5.28 -0.55
CA LEU A 13 -9.25 -5.74 0.65
C LEU A 13 -8.72 -4.59 1.50
N VAL A 14 -8.15 -3.53 0.89
CA VAL A 14 -7.63 -2.40 1.67
C VAL A 14 -8.76 -1.59 2.32
N ARG A 15 -9.93 -1.51 1.72
CA ARG A 15 -11.11 -0.90 2.34
C ARG A 15 -11.52 -1.61 3.64
N LYS A 16 -11.21 -2.90 3.73
CA LYS A 16 -11.45 -3.71 4.93
C LYS A 16 -10.23 -3.74 5.85
N GLN A 17 -9.16 -3.03 5.50
CA GLN A 17 -7.89 -3.09 6.21
C GLN A 17 -7.31 -4.51 6.25
N ALA A 18 -7.58 -5.30 5.22
CA ALA A 18 -7.10 -6.68 5.08
C ALA A 18 -5.77 -6.72 4.32
N TRP A 19 -4.77 -5.97 4.81
CA TRP A 19 -3.48 -5.83 4.14
C TRP A 19 -2.72 -7.14 4.01
N TYR A 20 -2.76 -7.99 5.02
CA TYR A 20 -2.06 -9.29 4.97
C TYR A 20 -2.68 -10.23 3.94
N GLU A 21 -3.99 -10.23 3.83
CA GLU A 21 -4.67 -11.04 2.80
C GLU A 21 -4.30 -10.53 1.41
N ALA A 22 -4.23 -9.22 1.20
CA ALA A 22 -3.80 -8.63 -0.07
C ALA A 22 -2.37 -9.09 -0.40
N LEU A 23 -1.46 -9.00 0.56
CA LEU A 23 -0.08 -9.44 0.39
C LEU A 23 -0.01 -10.92 0.01
N ASP A 24 -0.71 -11.77 0.75
CA ASP A 24 -0.62 -13.22 0.58
C ASP A 24 -1.25 -13.71 -0.73
N THR A 25 -2.29 -13.02 -1.23
CA THR A 25 -3.06 -13.50 -2.38
C THR A 25 -2.75 -12.77 -3.68
N LEU A 26 -2.33 -11.51 -3.63
CA LEU A 26 -2.20 -10.66 -4.83
C LEU A 26 -0.78 -10.25 -5.17
N TYR A 27 0.15 -10.32 -4.23
CA TYR A 27 1.52 -9.87 -4.46
C TYR A 27 2.40 -11.03 -4.93
N GLY A 28 3.29 -10.74 -5.88
CA GLY A 28 4.29 -11.71 -6.34
C GLY A 28 5.40 -11.88 -5.31
N ASP A 29 6.13 -13.02 -5.38
CA ASP A 29 7.20 -13.32 -4.42
C ASP A 29 8.33 -12.29 -4.46
N ASN A 30 8.59 -11.72 -5.63
CA ASN A 30 9.66 -10.73 -5.84
C ASN A 30 9.12 -9.31 -5.88
N ILE A 31 8.06 -9.03 -5.15
CA ILE A 31 7.48 -7.69 -5.05
C ILE A 31 8.54 -6.65 -4.66
N VAL A 32 8.48 -5.49 -5.28
CA VAL A 32 9.28 -4.31 -4.90
C VAL A 32 8.31 -3.23 -4.46
N SER A 33 8.48 -2.74 -3.24
CA SER A 33 7.64 -1.70 -2.66
C SER A 33 8.49 -0.46 -2.41
N VAL A 34 8.06 0.68 -2.93
CA VAL A 34 8.86 1.91 -2.94
C VAL A 34 8.11 3.04 -2.23
N GLU A 35 8.80 3.68 -1.29
CA GLU A 35 8.36 4.91 -0.65
C GLU A 35 9.20 6.09 -1.19
N VAL A 36 8.73 7.32 -0.97
CA VAL A 36 9.51 8.51 -1.38
C VAL A 36 10.77 8.65 -0.54
N PHE A 37 10.67 8.31 0.75
CA PHE A 37 11.80 8.32 1.68
C PHE A 37 11.68 7.13 2.62
N SER A 38 12.81 6.74 3.20
CA SER A 38 12.83 5.64 4.14
C SER A 38 12.21 6.05 5.47
N MET A 39 11.29 5.23 5.98
CA MET A 39 10.66 5.44 7.28
C MET A 39 11.54 4.96 8.44
N SER A 40 12.53 4.12 8.16
CA SER A 40 13.41 3.51 9.17
C SER A 40 14.87 3.97 9.06
N GLY A 41 15.16 4.92 8.16
CA GLY A 41 16.52 5.39 7.90
C GLY A 41 17.33 4.54 6.94
N GLY A 42 16.75 3.43 6.43
CA GLY A 42 17.37 2.60 5.41
C GLY A 42 16.98 3.01 3.99
N SER A 43 16.88 2.04 3.09
CA SER A 43 16.45 2.28 1.73
C SER A 43 14.94 2.59 1.67
N PRO A 44 14.50 3.51 0.78
CA PRO A 44 13.07 3.68 0.54
C PRO A 44 12.45 2.51 -0.23
N GLU A 45 13.27 1.58 -0.70
CA GLU A 45 12.84 0.42 -1.46
C GLU A 45 12.89 -0.84 -0.59
N THR A 46 11.80 -1.60 -0.60
CA THR A 46 11.66 -2.86 0.14
C THR A 46 11.39 -3.98 -0.84
N ARG A 47 12.10 -5.07 -0.74
CA ARG A 47 12.01 -6.20 -1.67
C ARG A 47 11.49 -7.45 -1.00
N GLY A 48 10.63 -8.18 -1.74
CA GLY A 48 10.10 -9.48 -1.33
C GLY A 48 8.93 -9.39 -0.36
N LYS A 49 8.15 -10.46 -0.30
CA LYS A 49 6.96 -10.52 0.56
C LYS A 49 7.29 -10.36 2.04
N GLN A 50 8.40 -10.89 2.50
CA GLN A 50 8.82 -10.78 3.90
C GLN A 50 9.09 -9.31 4.27
N GLY A 51 9.79 -8.59 3.40
CA GLY A 51 10.06 -7.16 3.61
C GLY A 51 8.77 -6.34 3.64
N VAL A 52 7.86 -6.59 2.71
CA VAL A 52 6.57 -5.89 2.66
C VAL A 52 5.73 -6.23 3.88
N ARG A 53 5.76 -7.49 4.35
CA ARG A 53 5.09 -7.87 5.60
C ARG A 53 5.60 -7.05 6.78
N GLY A 54 6.90 -6.82 6.84
CA GLY A 54 7.50 -5.97 7.87
C GLY A 54 6.98 -4.53 7.80
N LYS A 55 6.77 -3.98 6.61
CA LYS A 55 6.15 -2.66 6.45
C LYS A 55 4.72 -2.63 6.97
N ILE A 56 3.94 -3.66 6.67
CA ILE A 56 2.57 -3.77 7.14
C ILE A 56 2.56 -3.90 8.68
N ASP A 57 3.44 -4.73 9.23
CA ASP A 57 3.57 -4.89 10.69
C ASP A 57 3.85 -3.54 11.36
N TRP A 58 4.79 -2.76 10.80
CA TRP A 58 5.09 -1.42 11.32
C TRP A 58 3.84 -0.54 11.31
N TRP A 59 3.13 -0.51 10.18
CA TRP A 59 1.93 0.31 10.00
C TRP A 59 0.86 -0.03 11.05
N VAL A 60 0.51 -1.31 11.19
CA VAL A 60 -0.56 -1.71 12.10
C VAL A 60 -0.15 -1.60 13.58
N ASN A 61 1.15 -1.68 13.89
CA ASN A 61 1.63 -1.57 15.26
C ASN A 61 1.90 -0.12 15.68
N ALA A 62 2.35 0.72 14.76
CA ALA A 62 2.71 2.11 15.06
C ALA A 62 1.54 3.08 15.01
N MET A 63 0.51 2.77 14.22
CA MET A 63 -0.60 3.69 13.97
C MET A 63 -1.91 3.16 14.53
N GLU A 64 -2.66 4.06 15.18
CA GLU A 64 -4.07 3.84 15.46
C GLU A 64 -4.85 4.41 14.28
N ILE A 65 -5.58 3.57 13.56
CA ILE A 65 -6.27 3.96 12.35
C ILE A 65 -7.72 4.31 12.70
N HIS A 66 -8.08 5.59 12.57
CA HIS A 66 -9.44 6.06 12.80
C HIS A 66 -10.32 5.88 11.57
N SER A 67 -9.74 6.11 10.39
CA SER A 67 -10.40 5.83 9.11
C SER A 67 -9.35 5.59 8.03
N PHE A 68 -9.73 4.77 7.07
CA PHE A 68 -8.90 4.48 5.89
C PHE A 68 -9.83 4.30 4.69
N THR A 69 -9.65 5.12 3.67
CA THR A 69 -10.49 5.07 2.47
C THR A 69 -9.62 4.87 1.24
N ALA A 70 -10.20 4.19 0.25
CA ALA A 70 -9.57 3.96 -1.04
C ALA A 70 -10.56 4.35 -2.14
N GLY A 71 -10.12 5.17 -3.07
CA GLY A 71 -10.89 5.53 -4.25
C GLY A 71 -11.01 4.34 -5.22
N ASN A 72 -11.84 4.50 -6.25
CA ASN A 72 -11.91 3.51 -7.31
C ASN A 72 -10.59 3.50 -8.08
N PRO A 73 -10.08 2.33 -8.49
CA PRO A 73 -8.81 2.27 -9.19
C PRO A 73 -8.92 2.85 -10.59
N PHE A 74 -7.88 3.58 -10.99
CA PHE A 74 -7.70 3.95 -12.39
C PHE A 74 -6.78 2.90 -13.02
N VAL A 75 -7.33 2.10 -13.93
CA VAL A 75 -6.58 1.00 -14.55
C VAL A 75 -6.06 1.44 -15.92
N ALA A 76 -4.76 1.32 -16.13
CA ALA A 76 -4.10 1.72 -17.37
C ALA A 76 -3.08 0.66 -17.76
N HIS A 77 -3.38 -0.11 -18.79
CA HIS A 77 -2.53 -1.18 -19.31
C HIS A 77 -2.15 -2.21 -18.23
N ASP A 78 -0.89 -2.32 -17.85
CA ASP A 78 -0.39 -3.25 -16.81
C ASP A 78 -0.29 -2.60 -15.42
N ARG A 79 -0.83 -1.39 -15.26
CA ARG A 79 -0.75 -0.62 -14.01
C ARG A 79 -2.12 -0.16 -13.57
N PHE A 80 -2.20 0.15 -12.28
CA PHE A 80 -3.36 0.85 -11.76
C PHE A 80 -2.95 1.80 -10.64
N VAL A 81 -3.75 2.83 -10.45
CA VAL A 81 -3.51 3.86 -9.44
C VAL A 81 -4.71 3.92 -8.51
N VAL A 82 -4.43 3.99 -7.21
CA VAL A 82 -5.48 4.15 -6.18
C VAL A 82 -5.09 5.32 -5.29
N GLN A 83 -6.05 6.20 -5.00
CA GLN A 83 -5.87 7.24 -4.00
C GLN A 83 -6.32 6.71 -2.65
N TYR A 84 -5.46 6.87 -1.65
CA TYR A 84 -5.74 6.51 -0.26
C TYR A 84 -5.80 7.75 0.61
N ASP A 85 -6.77 7.79 1.51
CA ASP A 85 -6.89 8.82 2.53
C ASP A 85 -7.02 8.14 3.88
N ALA A 86 -6.25 8.60 4.86
CA ALA A 86 -6.24 8.00 6.19
C ALA A 86 -6.27 9.09 7.27
N ASP A 87 -6.91 8.76 8.38
CA ASP A 87 -6.89 9.55 9.60
C ASP A 87 -6.30 8.64 10.68
N VAL A 88 -5.11 8.98 11.16
CA VAL A 88 -4.35 8.11 12.05
C VAL A 88 -3.77 8.88 13.23
N THR A 89 -3.49 8.17 14.33
CA THR A 89 -2.70 8.68 15.43
C THR A 89 -1.43 7.84 15.56
N ASP A 90 -0.28 8.50 15.56
CA ASP A 90 0.99 7.85 15.87
C ASP A 90 0.99 7.49 17.36
N LYS A 91 1.11 6.20 17.66
CA LYS A 91 1.04 5.70 19.04
C LYS A 91 2.20 6.19 19.92
N ASN A 92 3.35 6.48 19.30
CA ASN A 92 4.53 6.95 20.03
C ASN A 92 4.45 8.44 20.36
N SER A 93 4.22 9.27 19.34
CA SER A 93 4.18 10.74 19.51
C SER A 93 2.82 11.25 19.99
N LYS A 94 1.79 10.42 19.90
CA LYS A 94 0.37 10.79 20.17
C LYS A 94 -0.15 11.82 19.18
N GLU A 95 0.56 12.08 18.10
CA GLU A 95 0.14 13.04 17.08
C GLU A 95 -0.89 12.40 16.15
N ARG A 96 -2.04 13.07 16.01
CA ARG A 96 -3.08 12.68 15.05
C ARG A 96 -2.94 13.52 13.80
N ARG A 97 -3.02 12.86 12.64
CA ARG A 97 -2.89 13.54 11.36
C ARG A 97 -3.68 12.83 10.27
N LYS A 98 -4.04 13.62 9.27
CA LYS A 98 -4.64 13.09 8.05
C LYS A 98 -3.55 12.92 7.01
N MET A 99 -3.60 11.80 6.30
CA MET A 99 -2.63 11.46 5.25
C MET A 99 -3.39 11.22 3.95
N SER A 100 -2.82 11.66 2.84
CA SER A 100 -3.35 11.38 1.52
C SER A 100 -2.19 10.98 0.62
N GLU A 101 -2.35 9.90 -0.12
CA GLU A 101 -1.32 9.41 -1.02
C GLU A 101 -1.93 8.65 -2.18
N VAL A 102 -1.15 8.41 -3.22
CA VAL A 102 -1.52 7.49 -4.29
C VAL A 102 -0.60 6.29 -4.27
N GLY A 103 -1.18 5.11 -4.51
CA GLY A 103 -0.42 3.90 -4.78
C GLY A 103 -0.45 3.62 -6.27
N ILE A 104 0.73 3.39 -6.85
CA ILE A 104 0.89 3.03 -8.26
C ILE A 104 1.38 1.59 -8.29
N TYR A 105 0.59 0.72 -8.90
CA TYR A 105 0.83 -0.73 -8.90
C TYR A 105 1.12 -1.22 -10.30
N THR A 106 2.12 -2.09 -10.44
CA THR A 106 2.43 -2.78 -11.68
C THR A 106 2.07 -4.26 -11.53
N VAL A 107 1.31 -4.78 -12.47
CA VAL A 107 0.83 -6.18 -12.48
C VAL A 107 1.52 -6.95 -13.58
N LYS A 108 2.00 -8.15 -13.25
CA LYS A 108 2.59 -9.06 -14.22
C LYS A 108 2.19 -10.48 -13.84
N GLY A 109 1.67 -11.24 -14.81
CA GLY A 109 1.23 -12.61 -14.55
C GLY A 109 0.14 -12.71 -13.50
N GLY A 110 -0.74 -11.70 -13.41
CA GLY A 110 -1.83 -11.69 -12.44
C GLY A 110 -1.41 -11.36 -11.02
N LYS A 111 -0.17 -10.92 -10.80
CA LYS A 111 0.37 -10.57 -9.48
C LYS A 111 0.95 -9.17 -9.49
N ILE A 112 0.91 -8.50 -8.34
CA ILE A 112 1.55 -7.20 -8.16
C ILE A 112 3.04 -7.45 -7.99
N VAL A 113 3.85 -6.87 -8.90
CA VAL A 113 5.30 -7.00 -8.88
C VAL A 113 6.01 -5.73 -8.43
N ARG A 114 5.30 -4.60 -8.41
CA ARG A 114 5.82 -3.32 -7.95
C ARG A 114 4.68 -2.47 -7.41
N GLU A 115 4.93 -1.79 -6.30
CA GLU A 115 4.03 -0.75 -5.78
C GLU A 115 4.87 0.46 -5.39
N GLU A 116 4.34 1.65 -5.67
CA GLU A 116 4.99 2.92 -5.33
C GLU A 116 3.97 3.81 -4.64
N PHE A 117 4.37 4.38 -3.51
CA PHE A 117 3.49 5.27 -2.74
C PHE A 117 4.04 6.69 -2.80
N LEU A 118 3.20 7.61 -3.26
CA LEU A 118 3.53 9.02 -3.39
C LEU A 118 2.58 9.83 -2.51
N PRO A 119 3.08 10.44 -1.43
CA PRO A 119 2.24 11.29 -0.60
C PRO A 119 1.85 12.56 -1.34
N ARG A 120 0.73 13.15 -0.93
CA ARG A 120 0.25 14.40 -1.49
C ARG A 120 1.30 15.50 -1.33
N ALA A 121 1.50 16.28 -2.38
CA ALA A 121 2.39 17.45 -2.32
C ALA A 121 1.80 18.51 -1.37
N GLU A 122 2.67 19.10 -0.59
CA GLU A 122 2.30 20.17 0.33
C GLU A 122 2.17 21.52 -0.37
#